data_12986bc7b3e45f4fa78f20b021a0a774
#
_entry.id   12986bc7b3e45f4fa78f20b021a0a774
#
_cell.length_a   1.000
_cell.length_b   1.000
_cell.length_c   1.000
_cell.angle_alpha   90.00
_cell.angle_beta   90.00
_cell.angle_gamma   90.00
#
_symmetry.space_group_name_H-M   'P 1'
#
loop_
_entity.id
_entity.type
_entity.pdbx_description
1 polymer ?
#
loop_
_entity_poly.entity_id
_entity_poly.type
_entity_poly.pdbx_seq_one_letter_code
_entity_poly.pdbx_strand_id
1 'polypeptide(L)' 'MAYDNRRRDTREKIQLGGLVVKAGLREANASVLLGALLELAAVDPASDRYAALAAKGRAAFATEPSA' A
#
# COMPACT_ATOMS: atom_id res chain seq x y z
N MET A 1 -7.27 19.55 15.29
CA MET A 1 -8.42 20.15 14.61
C MET A 1 -9.00 19.21 13.57
N ALA A 2 -10.32 19.11 13.53
CA ALA A 2 -10.98 18.21 12.59
C ALA A 2 -10.64 18.52 11.14
N TYR A 3 -10.49 19.79 10.81
CA TYR A 3 -10.17 20.22 9.44
C TYR A 3 -8.79 19.69 9.00
N ASP A 4 -7.82 19.86 9.85
CA ASP A 4 -6.44 19.42 9.53
C ASP A 4 -6.37 17.91 9.46
N ASN A 5 -7.07 17.21 10.34
CA ASN A 5 -7.11 15.74 10.33
C ASN A 5 -7.74 15.21 9.04
N ARG A 6 -8.77 15.91 8.55
CA ARG A 6 -9.44 15.53 7.32
C ARG A 6 -8.50 15.66 6.11
N ARG A 7 -7.72 16.75 6.06
CA ARG A 7 -6.77 16.96 4.98
C ARG A 7 -5.69 15.90 4.98
N ARG A 8 -5.16 15.59 6.16
CA ARG A 8 -4.14 14.56 6.30
C ARG A 8 -4.67 13.20 5.86
N ASP A 9 -5.89 12.87 6.30
CA ASP A 9 -6.51 11.59 5.96
C ASP A 9 -6.69 11.46 4.45
N THR A 10 -7.16 12.51 3.79
CA THR A 10 -7.34 12.51 2.34
C THR A 10 -6.01 12.31 1.62
N ARG A 11 -4.97 13.01 2.04
CA ARG A 11 -3.66 12.89 1.43
C ARG A 11 -3.10 11.48 1.59
N GLU A 12 -3.25 10.91 2.77
CA GLU A 12 -2.79 9.55 3.01
C GLU A 12 -3.52 8.54 2.12
N LYS A 13 -4.82 8.71 1.95
CA LYS A 13 -5.60 7.83 1.09
C LYS A 13 -5.17 7.93 -0.37
N ILE A 14 -4.84 9.12 -0.83
CA ILE A 14 -4.35 9.32 -2.19
C ILE A 14 -3.02 8.59 -2.38
N GLN A 15 -2.12 8.71 -1.42
CA GLN A 15 -0.82 8.03 -1.49
C GLN A 15 -0.99 6.52 -1.50
N LEU A 16 -1.86 6.00 -0.64
CA LEU A 16 -2.11 4.57 -0.57
C LEU A 16 -2.76 4.06 -1.85
N GLY A 17 -3.69 4.84 -2.40
CA GLY A 17 -4.30 4.50 -3.69
C GLY A 17 -3.27 4.43 -4.80
N GLY A 18 -2.29 5.34 -4.77
CA GLY A 18 -1.20 5.34 -5.73
C GLY A 18 -0.39 4.06 -5.68
N LEU A 19 -0.15 3.53 -4.48
CA LEU A 19 0.58 2.26 -4.31
C LEU A 19 -0.20 1.11 -4.92
N VAL A 20 -1.51 1.10 -4.74
CA VAL A 20 -2.38 0.06 -5.30
C VAL A 20 -2.30 0.07 -6.83
N VAL A 21 -2.34 1.25 -7.42
CA VAL A 21 -2.23 1.40 -8.88
C VAL A 21 -0.86 0.96 -9.36
N LYS A 22 0.19 1.34 -8.64
CA LYS A 22 1.57 0.94 -8.97
C LYS A 22 1.72 -0.58 -8.94
N ALA A 23 1.01 -1.24 -8.05
CA ALA A 23 1.05 -2.69 -7.95
C ALA A 23 0.30 -3.38 -9.09
N GLY A 24 -0.36 -2.63 -9.96
CA GLY A 24 -1.10 -3.19 -11.08
C GLY A 24 -2.50 -3.63 -10.72
N LEU A 25 -3.04 -3.09 -9.65
CA LEU A 25 -4.33 -3.53 -9.11
C LEU A 25 -5.46 -2.53 -9.36
N ARG A 26 -5.30 -1.67 -10.36
CA ARG A 26 -6.31 -0.63 -10.64
C ARG A 26 -7.70 -1.21 -10.83
N GLU A 27 -7.79 -2.37 -11.46
CA GLU A 27 -9.08 -3.00 -11.77
C GLU A 27 -9.37 -4.21 -10.89
N ALA A 28 -8.65 -4.35 -9.79
CA ALA A 28 -8.84 -5.47 -8.89
C ALA A 28 -10.23 -5.43 -8.25
N ASN A 29 -10.78 -6.62 -7.99
CA ASN A 29 -12.03 -6.72 -7.26
C ASN A 29 -11.84 -6.15 -5.86
N ALA A 30 -12.73 -5.27 -5.45
CA ALA A 30 -12.59 -4.57 -4.17
C ALA A 30 -12.56 -5.53 -2.98
N SER A 31 -13.36 -6.58 -3.02
CA SER A 31 -13.37 -7.56 -1.93
C SER A 31 -12.06 -8.33 -1.84
N VAL A 32 -11.53 -8.71 -2.98
CA VAL A 32 -10.24 -9.42 -3.04
C VAL A 32 -9.12 -8.50 -2.52
N LEU A 33 -9.13 -7.25 -2.97
CA LEU A 33 -8.12 -6.29 -2.54
C LEU A 33 -8.17 -6.06 -1.04
N LEU A 34 -9.36 -5.84 -0.50
CA LEU A 34 -9.51 -5.63 0.94
C LEU A 34 -9.09 -6.86 1.72
N GLY A 35 -9.46 -8.06 1.25
CA GLY A 35 -9.05 -9.30 1.89
C GLY A 35 -7.53 -9.44 1.95
N ALA A 36 -6.85 -9.12 0.85
CA ALA A 36 -5.40 -9.19 0.81
C ALA A 36 -4.77 -8.18 1.77
N LEU A 37 -5.35 -6.98 1.85
CA LEU A 37 -4.85 -5.95 2.77
C LEU A 37 -5.08 -6.35 4.23
N LEU A 38 -6.20 -7.02 4.52
CA LEU A 38 -6.46 -7.52 5.86
C LEU A 38 -5.45 -8.58 6.25
N GLU A 39 -5.07 -9.45 5.33
CA GLU A 39 -4.02 -10.44 5.60
C GLU A 39 -2.69 -9.76 5.86
N LEU A 40 -2.37 -8.74 5.06
CA LEU A 40 -1.14 -7.99 5.24
C LEU A 40 -1.12 -7.32 6.62
N ALA A 41 -2.24 -6.77 7.05
CA ALA A 41 -2.33 -6.11 8.35
C ALA A 41 -2.07 -7.06 9.51
N ALA A 42 -2.28 -8.37 9.30
CA ALA A 42 -2.04 -9.38 10.31
C ALA A 42 -0.60 -9.91 10.31
N VAL A 43 0.21 -9.52 9.34
CA VAL A 43 1.61 -9.98 9.27
C VAL A 43 2.42 -9.28 10.35
N ASP A 44 3.16 -10.09 11.12
CA ASP A 44 4.01 -9.56 12.19
C ASP A 44 5.16 -8.76 11.56
N PRO A 45 5.35 -7.49 11.96
CA PRO A 45 6.46 -6.68 11.44
C PRO A 45 7.85 -7.27 11.71
N ALA A 46 7.97 -8.16 12.68
CA ALA A 46 9.23 -8.81 12.99
C ALA A 46 9.46 -10.10 12.20
N SER A 47 8.50 -10.48 11.34
CA SER A 47 8.57 -11.76 10.63
C SER A 47 9.44 -11.65 9.37
N ASP A 48 9.91 -12.81 8.91
CA ASP A 48 10.65 -12.89 7.66
C ASP A 48 9.76 -12.54 6.47
N ARG A 49 8.48 -12.88 6.56
CA ARG A 49 7.53 -12.53 5.50
C ARG A 49 7.43 -11.01 5.34
N TYR A 50 7.36 -10.30 6.46
CA TYR A 50 7.29 -8.83 6.42
C TYR A 50 8.54 -8.25 5.76
N ALA A 51 9.70 -8.76 6.16
CA ALA A 51 10.97 -8.30 5.58
C ALA A 51 11.04 -8.57 4.07
N ALA A 52 10.55 -9.73 3.64
CA ALA A 52 10.53 -10.08 2.22
C ALA A 52 9.60 -9.14 1.44
N LEU A 53 8.44 -8.83 2.01
CA LEU A 53 7.50 -7.90 1.37
C LEU A 53 8.11 -6.50 1.26
N ALA A 54 8.81 -6.05 2.30
CA ALA A 54 9.47 -4.76 2.28
C ALA A 54 10.54 -4.69 1.20
N ALA A 55 11.33 -5.74 1.08
CA ALA A 55 12.38 -5.80 0.06
C ALA A 55 11.79 -5.78 -1.35
N LYS A 56 10.70 -6.52 -1.55
CA LYS A 56 10.01 -6.56 -2.84
C LYS A 56 9.46 -5.19 -3.20
N GLY A 57 8.90 -4.50 -2.23
CA GLY A 57 8.36 -3.17 -2.45
C GLY A 57 9.45 -2.16 -2.80
N ARG A 58 10.58 -2.22 -2.10
CA ARG A 58 11.72 -1.35 -2.39
C ARG A 58 12.24 -1.58 -3.80
N ALA A 59 12.31 -2.84 -4.21
CA ALA A 59 12.76 -3.18 -5.55
C ALA A 59 11.81 -2.63 -6.62
N ALA A 60 10.52 -2.69 -6.36
CA ALA A 60 9.52 -2.16 -7.29
C ALA A 60 9.65 -0.66 -7.45
N PHE A 61 9.90 0.06 -6.36
CA PHE A 61 10.13 1.50 -6.44
C PHE A 61 11.40 1.82 -7.23
N ALA A 62 12.45 1.03 -7.04
CA ALA A 62 13.74 1.28 -7.67
C ALA A 62 13.71 1.03 -9.17
N THR A 63 12.88 0.09 -9.63
CA THR A 63 12.83 -0.27 -11.04
C THR A 63 11.82 0.54 -11.84
N GLU A 64 10.97 1.32 -11.16
CA GLU A 64 9.96 2.09 -11.85
C GLU A 64 10.59 3.28 -12.56
N PRO A 65 10.24 3.50 -13.83
CA PRO A 65 10.75 4.68 -14.52
C PRO A 65 10.29 5.94 -13.81
N SER A 66 11.17 6.90 -13.75
CA SER A 66 10.86 8.17 -13.13
C SER A 66 9.70 8.83 -13.84
N ALA A 67 8.71 9.19 -13.09
CA ALA A 67 7.54 9.86 -13.64
C ALA A 67 7.82 11.32 -13.89
#